data_7c026c2568878bef3df72603d87957a5
#
_entry.id   7c026c2568878bef3df72603d87957a5
#
_cell.length_a   1.000
_cell.length_b   1.000
_cell.length_c   1.000
_cell.angle_alpha   90.00
_cell.angle_beta   90.00
_cell.angle_gamma   90.00
#
_symmetry.space_group_name_H-M   'P 1'
#
loop_
_entity.id
_entity.type
_entity.pdbx_description
1 polymer ?
#
loop_
_entity_poly.entity_id
_entity_poly.type
_entity_poly.pdbx_seq_one_letter_code
_entity_poly.pdbx_strand_id
1 'polypeptide(L)'
;MSKKIGNIEINTPPEGYKTSLRSRLIVAGILLVTAVPTFILGGWFYFFAIMAFLLVAIAEVIKAPRKKYNWFVYVATYAIILSFVYWMFLKGNMDSYLDYLAAPDQFPDGFAISLDQHYKSFEVSVIGIGASLLIYCVVGILDKNFGLDDIAYFFFMSLLVGLGFQSFYFIRYFPIKAAAAPLEAYVGVTWGGQPYGPDLINNNLFKYFGSFELLLFVFIAPMFSDIAAYFDGVYFGKHKLNERISPKKTWEGFYWGIIVGFIASAAFGLILAATGHPILPFLTIDKWYYIVLIALVEPVLGTVGDLSFSLIKRYYNIKDYGNILRGHGGILDRADSVIFASIGAVIILVLMKNGWNFLVY
;
A
#
# COMPACT_ATOMS: atom_id res chain seq x y z
N MET A 1 15.10 11.11 32.48
CA MET A 1 14.46 11.16 33.81
C MET A 1 13.10 10.54 33.69
N SER A 2 12.69 9.69 34.62
CA SER A 2 11.33 9.12 34.67
C SER A 2 10.52 9.77 35.78
N LYS A 3 9.20 9.89 35.58
CA LYS A 3 8.28 10.41 36.59
C LYS A 3 7.32 9.29 36.97
N LYS A 4 7.16 8.99 38.24
CA LYS A 4 6.20 7.99 38.74
C LYS A 4 4.84 8.63 38.96
N ILE A 5 3.79 8.02 38.39
CA ILE A 5 2.39 8.34 38.67
C ILE A 5 1.75 7.06 39.18
N GLY A 6 1.56 6.96 40.50
CA GLY A 6 1.17 5.70 41.14
C GLY A 6 2.25 4.62 40.92
N ASN A 7 1.82 3.44 40.46
CA ASN A 7 2.71 2.30 40.16
C ASN A 7 3.29 2.33 38.74
N ILE A 8 2.97 3.35 37.93
CA ILE A 8 3.40 3.43 36.53
C ILE A 8 4.58 4.41 36.41
N GLU A 9 5.65 3.97 35.81
CA GLU A 9 6.83 4.77 35.53
C GLU A 9 6.74 5.33 34.10
N ILE A 10 6.69 6.68 33.99
CA ILE A 10 6.53 7.38 32.71
C ILE A 10 7.84 8.11 32.38
N ASN A 11 8.38 7.90 31.19
CA ASN A 11 9.56 8.58 30.71
C ASN A 11 9.26 10.05 30.41
N THR A 12 10.17 10.95 30.75
CA THR A 12 10.06 12.35 30.34
C THR A 12 10.48 12.49 28.88
N PRO A 13 9.65 13.11 28.01
CA PRO A 13 10.01 13.36 26.63
C PRO A 13 11.29 14.18 26.49
N PRO A 14 12.11 13.94 25.44
CA PRO A 14 13.34 14.71 25.22
C PRO A 14 13.06 16.19 24.96
N GLU A 15 14.04 17.06 25.24
CA GLU A 15 13.95 18.49 24.91
C GLU A 15 13.68 18.72 23.43
N GLY A 16 12.83 19.71 23.12
CA GLY A 16 12.41 19.99 21.74
C GLY A 16 11.30 19.07 21.19
N TYR A 17 10.81 18.11 21.98
CA TYR A 17 9.74 17.19 21.56
C TYR A 17 8.49 17.92 21.06
N LYS A 18 8.01 18.93 21.81
CA LYS A 18 6.79 19.67 21.42
C LYS A 18 6.94 20.43 20.10
N THR A 19 8.10 21.04 19.85
CA THR A 19 8.37 21.79 18.62
C THR A 19 8.48 20.84 17.41
N SER A 20 9.16 19.72 17.58
CA SER A 20 9.24 18.66 16.57
C SER A 20 7.87 18.04 16.29
N LEU A 21 7.04 17.79 17.31
CA LEU A 21 5.69 17.26 17.17
C LEU A 21 4.78 18.23 16.41
N ARG A 22 4.83 19.54 16.74
CA ARG A 22 4.02 20.56 16.05
C ARG A 22 4.32 20.62 14.54
N SER A 23 5.59 20.65 14.17
CA SER A 23 5.97 20.69 12.74
C SER A 23 5.51 19.43 12.00
N ARG A 24 5.60 18.26 12.64
CA ARG A 24 5.11 17.00 12.07
C ARG A 24 3.59 16.98 11.89
N LEU A 25 2.84 17.46 12.89
CA LEU A 25 1.38 17.54 12.79
C LEU A 25 0.92 18.48 11.67
N ILE A 26 1.60 19.60 11.46
CA ILE A 26 1.28 20.54 10.36
C ILE A 26 1.49 19.85 9.01
N VAL A 27 2.63 19.18 8.77
CA VAL A 27 2.89 18.51 7.50
C VAL A 27 1.94 17.31 7.31
N ALA A 28 1.67 16.54 8.36
CA ALA A 28 0.68 15.46 8.31
C ALA A 28 -0.72 15.99 7.95
N GLY A 29 -1.13 17.13 8.54
CA GLY A 29 -2.39 17.79 8.20
C GLY A 29 -2.46 18.23 6.73
N ILE A 30 -1.39 18.82 6.19
CA ILE A 30 -1.31 19.20 4.77
C ILE A 30 -1.42 17.96 3.87
N LEU A 31 -0.67 16.89 4.18
CA LEU A 31 -0.74 15.64 3.44
C LEU A 31 -2.14 15.03 3.48
N LEU A 32 -2.79 15.05 4.62
CA LEU A 32 -4.14 14.52 4.78
C LEU A 32 -5.16 15.33 3.97
N VAL A 33 -5.11 16.65 4.04
CA VAL A 33 -6.00 17.55 3.27
C VAL A 33 -5.82 17.41 1.75
N THR A 34 -4.61 17.07 1.30
CA THR A 34 -4.35 16.87 -0.14
C THR A 34 -4.62 15.43 -0.60
N ALA A 35 -4.26 14.44 0.21
CA ALA A 35 -4.38 13.03 -0.17
C ALA A 35 -5.83 12.51 -0.06
N VAL A 36 -6.56 12.88 1.01
CA VAL A 36 -7.92 12.35 1.23
C VAL A 36 -8.88 12.69 0.08
N PRO A 37 -8.99 13.94 -0.40
CA PRO A 37 -9.83 14.23 -1.56
C PRO A 37 -9.43 13.45 -2.80
N THR A 38 -8.12 13.29 -3.06
CA THR A 38 -7.61 12.53 -4.18
C THR A 38 -7.99 11.06 -4.10
N PHE A 39 -7.91 10.48 -2.91
CA PHE A 39 -8.29 9.08 -2.67
C PHE A 39 -9.80 8.86 -2.76
N ILE A 40 -10.62 9.81 -2.31
CA ILE A 40 -12.08 9.74 -2.42
C ILE A 40 -12.53 9.90 -3.88
N LEU A 41 -12.06 10.93 -4.58
CA LEU A 41 -12.43 11.20 -5.98
C LEU A 41 -12.06 10.03 -6.91
N GLY A 42 -10.95 9.34 -6.63
CA GLY A 42 -10.53 8.18 -7.44
C GLY A 42 -10.22 8.55 -8.89
N GLY A 43 -10.55 7.63 -9.82
CA GLY A 43 -10.39 7.85 -11.26
C GLY A 43 -8.99 8.36 -11.64
N TRP A 44 -8.95 9.27 -12.61
CA TRP A 44 -7.70 9.85 -13.10
C TRP A 44 -6.95 10.69 -12.06
N PHE A 45 -7.65 11.29 -11.07
CA PHE A 45 -7.00 12.04 -9.99
C PHE A 45 -6.12 11.11 -9.13
N TYR A 46 -6.67 9.97 -8.73
CA TYR A 46 -5.93 8.96 -7.99
C TYR A 46 -4.77 8.38 -8.82
N PHE A 47 -5.03 8.07 -10.11
CA PHE A 47 -4.02 7.54 -11.01
C PHE A 47 -2.80 8.47 -11.11
N PHE A 48 -2.99 9.74 -11.40
CA PHE A 48 -1.88 10.69 -11.54
C PHE A 48 -1.19 11.00 -10.22
N ALA A 49 -1.93 11.03 -9.10
CA ALA A 49 -1.32 11.25 -7.78
C ALA A 49 -0.40 10.09 -7.40
N ILE A 50 -0.87 8.84 -7.54
CA ILE A 50 -0.05 7.66 -7.26
C ILE A 50 1.13 7.57 -8.23
N MET A 51 0.94 7.91 -9.51
CA MET A 51 2.04 8.00 -10.48
C MET A 51 3.11 9.00 -10.03
N ALA A 52 2.70 10.19 -9.59
CA ALA A 52 3.65 11.21 -9.12
C ALA A 52 4.44 10.71 -7.90
N PHE A 53 3.79 10.07 -6.93
CA PHE A 53 4.47 9.47 -5.79
C PHE A 53 5.41 8.34 -6.22
N LEU A 54 5.00 7.50 -7.16
CA LEU A 54 5.82 6.42 -7.70
C LEU A 54 7.08 6.94 -8.39
N LEU A 55 6.98 7.96 -9.22
CA LEU A 55 8.15 8.54 -9.90
C LEU A 55 9.18 9.08 -8.90
N VAL A 56 8.71 9.70 -7.83
CA VAL A 56 9.57 10.16 -6.73
C VAL A 56 10.18 8.97 -5.97
N ALA A 57 9.39 7.95 -5.65
CA ALA A 57 9.85 6.74 -4.98
C ALA A 57 10.95 6.03 -5.80
N ILE A 58 10.81 5.92 -7.13
CA ILE A 58 11.83 5.35 -8.00
C ILE A 58 13.13 6.18 -7.93
N ALA A 59 13.03 7.52 -7.96
CA ALA A 59 14.20 8.38 -7.81
C ALA A 59 14.90 8.17 -6.45
N GLU A 60 14.15 7.94 -5.38
CA GLU A 60 14.68 7.64 -4.05
C GLU A 60 15.37 6.27 -4.01
N VAL A 61 14.79 5.23 -4.65
CA VAL A 61 15.44 3.92 -4.82
C VAL A 61 16.79 4.07 -5.49
N ILE A 62 16.86 4.80 -6.60
CA ILE A 62 18.11 4.96 -7.37
C ILE A 62 19.18 5.74 -6.58
N LYS A 63 18.77 6.71 -5.77
CA LYS A 63 19.69 7.55 -4.97
C LYS A 63 20.21 6.88 -3.70
N ALA A 64 19.49 5.89 -3.17
CA ALA A 64 19.82 5.28 -1.88
C ALA A 64 21.24 4.68 -1.80
N PRO A 65 21.78 3.99 -2.83
CA PRO A 65 23.14 3.46 -2.80
C PRO A 65 24.25 4.53 -2.84
N ARG A 66 23.91 5.81 -3.09
CA ARG A 66 24.87 6.93 -3.16
C ARG A 66 25.99 6.73 -4.19
N LYS A 67 25.73 5.92 -5.21
CA LYS A 67 26.64 5.69 -6.35
C LYS A 67 26.20 6.53 -7.56
N LYS A 68 27.13 6.83 -8.45
CA LYS A 68 26.81 7.40 -9.75
C LYS A 68 26.72 6.27 -10.76
N TYR A 69 25.57 6.10 -11.35
CA TYR A 69 25.29 5.12 -12.37
C TYR A 69 25.21 5.75 -13.75
N ASN A 70 25.38 4.96 -14.79
CA ASN A 70 25.13 5.38 -16.16
C ASN A 70 23.62 5.62 -16.39
N TRP A 71 23.28 6.44 -17.38
CA TRP A 71 21.89 6.83 -17.64
C TRP A 71 20.94 5.66 -17.90
N PHE A 72 21.43 4.57 -18.50
CA PHE A 72 20.61 3.40 -18.78
C PHE A 72 20.16 2.64 -17.50
N VAL A 73 20.90 2.73 -16.39
CA VAL A 73 20.45 2.20 -15.09
C VAL A 73 19.17 2.90 -14.64
N TYR A 74 19.13 4.23 -14.80
CA TYR A 74 17.94 5.02 -14.49
C TYR A 74 16.77 4.60 -15.37
N VAL A 75 16.98 4.55 -16.68
CA VAL A 75 15.93 4.16 -17.64
C VAL A 75 15.42 2.75 -17.35
N ALA A 76 16.30 1.78 -17.13
CA ALA A 76 15.92 0.41 -16.82
C ALA A 76 15.09 0.34 -15.54
N THR A 77 15.51 1.01 -14.44
CA THR A 77 14.81 0.98 -13.17
C THR A 77 13.42 1.62 -13.26
N TYR A 78 13.31 2.79 -13.92
CA TYR A 78 12.00 3.40 -14.19
C TYR A 78 11.12 2.49 -15.03
N ALA A 79 11.63 1.94 -16.13
CA ALA A 79 10.85 1.07 -17.01
C ALA A 79 10.36 -0.20 -16.29
N ILE A 80 11.22 -0.85 -15.52
CA ILE A 80 10.89 -2.07 -14.78
C ILE A 80 9.80 -1.78 -13.73
N ILE A 81 9.99 -0.77 -12.86
CA ILE A 81 9.02 -0.49 -11.80
C ILE A 81 7.68 -0.01 -12.38
N LEU A 82 7.71 0.86 -13.37
CA LEU A 82 6.49 1.31 -14.06
C LEU A 82 5.78 0.14 -14.75
N SER A 83 6.52 -0.80 -15.35
CA SER A 83 5.91 -1.98 -15.98
C SER A 83 5.19 -2.86 -14.97
N PHE A 84 5.76 -3.10 -13.78
CA PHE A 84 5.08 -3.85 -12.72
C PHE A 84 3.78 -3.19 -12.27
N VAL A 85 3.81 -1.86 -12.08
CA VAL A 85 2.64 -1.13 -11.59
C VAL A 85 1.53 -1.06 -12.64
N TYR A 86 1.89 -0.78 -13.90
CA TYR A 86 0.90 -0.50 -14.95
C TYR A 86 0.64 -1.68 -15.91
N TRP A 87 1.27 -2.84 -15.68
CA TRP A 87 1.05 -4.02 -16.52
C TRP A 87 -0.43 -4.41 -16.61
N MET A 88 -1.11 -4.47 -15.48
CA MET A 88 -2.53 -4.82 -15.43
C MET A 88 -3.40 -3.83 -16.22
N PHE A 89 -3.11 -2.54 -16.08
CA PHE A 89 -3.79 -1.48 -16.82
C PHE A 89 -3.56 -1.61 -18.33
N LEU A 90 -2.32 -1.83 -18.76
CA LEU A 90 -1.96 -2.00 -20.16
C LEU A 90 -2.61 -3.25 -20.75
N LYS A 91 -2.49 -4.39 -20.06
CA LYS A 91 -3.07 -5.67 -20.50
C LYS A 91 -4.59 -5.56 -20.63
N GLY A 92 -5.26 -5.05 -19.61
CA GLY A 92 -6.71 -4.94 -19.62
C GLY A 92 -7.26 -4.03 -20.72
N ASN A 93 -6.61 -2.89 -20.97
CA ASN A 93 -6.99 -2.03 -22.10
C ASN A 93 -6.69 -2.68 -23.46
N MET A 94 -5.60 -3.44 -23.57
CA MET A 94 -5.28 -4.19 -24.79
C MET A 94 -6.34 -5.27 -25.05
N ASP A 95 -6.70 -6.06 -24.04
CA ASP A 95 -7.72 -7.11 -24.17
C ASP A 95 -9.06 -6.49 -24.60
N SER A 96 -9.49 -5.39 -23.97
CA SER A 96 -10.72 -4.67 -24.37
C SER A 96 -10.64 -4.07 -25.78
N TYR A 97 -9.48 -3.63 -26.22
CA TYR A 97 -9.28 -3.15 -27.58
C TYR A 97 -9.37 -4.30 -28.61
N LEU A 98 -8.85 -5.45 -28.27
CA LEU A 98 -8.98 -6.66 -29.11
C LEU A 98 -10.43 -7.11 -29.20
N ASP A 99 -11.19 -7.08 -28.09
CA ASP A 99 -12.62 -7.36 -28.07
C ASP A 99 -13.40 -6.36 -28.95
N TYR A 100 -13.08 -5.07 -28.87
CA TYR A 100 -13.65 -4.05 -29.76
C TYR A 100 -13.35 -4.32 -31.23
N LEU A 101 -12.13 -4.70 -31.58
CA LEU A 101 -11.80 -5.04 -32.97
C LEU A 101 -12.52 -6.30 -33.48
N ALA A 102 -12.76 -7.26 -32.59
CA ALA A 102 -13.46 -8.51 -32.95
C ALA A 102 -14.97 -8.31 -33.13
N ALA A 103 -15.60 -7.40 -32.38
CA ALA A 103 -17.03 -7.15 -32.41
C ALA A 103 -17.37 -5.65 -32.20
N PRO A 104 -17.09 -4.77 -33.18
CA PRO A 104 -17.29 -3.32 -33.03
C PRO A 104 -18.75 -2.94 -32.73
N ASP A 105 -19.70 -3.68 -33.25
CA ASP A 105 -21.14 -3.44 -33.09
C ASP A 105 -21.61 -3.55 -31.62
N GLN A 106 -20.85 -4.23 -30.77
CA GLN A 106 -21.12 -4.32 -29.33
C GLN A 106 -20.66 -3.09 -28.54
N PHE A 107 -19.97 -2.16 -29.20
CA PHE A 107 -19.41 -0.94 -28.58
C PHE A 107 -19.97 0.31 -29.27
N PRO A 108 -21.23 0.69 -29.01
CA PRO A 108 -21.90 1.79 -29.72
C PRO A 108 -21.18 3.14 -29.55
N ASP A 109 -20.48 3.34 -28.40
CA ASP A 109 -19.73 4.57 -28.11
C ASP A 109 -18.25 4.46 -28.54
N GLY A 110 -17.86 3.38 -29.23
CA GLY A 110 -16.48 3.08 -29.61
C GLY A 110 -15.61 2.62 -28.45
N PHE A 111 -14.31 2.46 -28.73
CA PHE A 111 -13.32 2.08 -27.71
C PHE A 111 -12.89 3.29 -26.89
N ALA A 112 -12.92 3.18 -25.57
CA ALA A 112 -12.36 4.16 -24.65
C ALA A 112 -11.43 3.50 -23.63
N ILE A 113 -10.30 4.15 -23.34
CA ILE A 113 -9.39 3.73 -22.28
C ILE A 113 -10.08 3.93 -20.93
N SER A 114 -10.22 2.85 -20.16
CA SER A 114 -10.87 2.87 -18.84
C SER A 114 -9.91 2.46 -17.74
N LEU A 115 -10.01 3.10 -16.58
CA LEU A 115 -9.31 2.70 -15.36
C LEU A 115 -10.07 1.60 -14.60
N ASP A 116 -11.39 1.56 -14.72
CA ASP A 116 -12.25 0.77 -13.84
C ASP A 116 -12.38 -0.70 -14.29
N GLN A 117 -12.25 -0.98 -15.60
CA GLN A 117 -12.51 -2.32 -16.16
C GLN A 117 -11.35 -3.31 -16.05
N HIS A 118 -10.13 -2.86 -15.79
CA HIS A 118 -8.93 -3.61 -16.12
C HIS A 118 -8.11 -4.18 -14.97
N TYR A 119 -8.43 -3.82 -13.73
CA TYR A 119 -7.81 -4.47 -12.58
C TYR A 119 -8.47 -5.81 -12.26
N LYS A 120 -8.53 -6.70 -13.26
CA LYS A 120 -9.25 -7.99 -13.14
C LYS A 120 -8.65 -8.94 -12.12
N SER A 121 -7.34 -8.91 -11.93
CA SER A 121 -6.63 -9.73 -10.96
C SER A 121 -5.35 -9.03 -10.52
N PHE A 122 -4.85 -9.38 -9.36
CA PHE A 122 -3.48 -9.04 -8.98
C PHE A 122 -2.58 -10.05 -9.70
N GLU A 123 -2.12 -9.68 -10.87
CA GLU A 123 -1.26 -10.54 -11.68
C GLU A 123 0.18 -10.07 -11.60
N VAL A 124 1.03 -10.94 -11.11
CA VAL A 124 2.47 -10.78 -11.21
C VAL A 124 2.94 -11.61 -12.41
N SER A 125 3.41 -10.94 -13.44
CA SER A 125 3.98 -11.63 -14.59
C SER A 125 5.30 -12.32 -14.20
N VAL A 126 5.31 -13.65 -14.17
CA VAL A 126 6.55 -14.45 -13.99
C VAL A 126 7.57 -14.09 -15.08
N ILE A 127 7.11 -13.83 -16.28
CA ILE A 127 7.96 -13.36 -17.39
C ILE A 127 8.56 -11.99 -17.06
N GLY A 128 7.75 -11.06 -16.52
CA GLY A 128 8.22 -9.74 -16.09
C GLY A 128 9.28 -9.80 -14.98
N ILE A 129 9.11 -10.71 -14.02
CA ILE A 129 10.10 -10.94 -12.96
C ILE A 129 11.41 -11.46 -13.57
N GLY A 130 11.35 -12.49 -14.41
CA GLY A 130 12.53 -13.03 -15.09
C GLY A 130 13.21 -12.02 -15.99
N ALA A 131 12.44 -11.26 -16.78
CA ALA A 131 12.97 -10.20 -17.64
C ALA A 131 13.66 -9.10 -16.83
N SER A 132 13.09 -8.67 -15.71
CA SER A 132 13.71 -7.64 -14.85
C SER A 132 15.06 -8.09 -14.28
N LEU A 133 15.16 -9.34 -13.85
CA LEU A 133 16.43 -9.91 -13.41
C LEU A 133 17.47 -9.93 -14.53
N LEU A 134 17.08 -10.41 -15.72
CA LEU A 134 17.97 -10.44 -16.89
C LEU A 134 18.43 -9.03 -17.29
N ILE A 135 17.52 -8.05 -17.28
CA ILE A 135 17.87 -6.65 -17.59
C ILE A 135 18.92 -6.13 -16.60
N TYR A 136 18.74 -6.35 -15.29
CA TYR A 136 19.72 -5.91 -14.29
C TYR A 136 21.07 -6.65 -14.43
N CYS A 137 21.07 -7.93 -14.81
CA CYS A 137 22.30 -8.64 -15.14
C CYS A 137 23.04 -8.02 -16.34
N VAL A 138 22.30 -7.69 -17.41
CA VAL A 138 22.88 -7.00 -18.59
C VAL A 138 23.41 -5.63 -18.20
N VAL A 139 22.65 -4.86 -17.39
CA VAL A 139 23.11 -3.57 -16.85
C VAL A 139 24.43 -3.74 -16.07
N GLY A 140 24.55 -4.78 -15.24
CA GLY A 140 25.78 -5.08 -14.49
C GLY A 140 26.97 -5.42 -15.38
N ILE A 141 26.75 -6.01 -16.56
CA ILE A 141 27.82 -6.27 -17.55
C ILE A 141 28.25 -4.95 -18.22
N LEU A 142 27.31 -4.04 -18.48
CA LEU A 142 27.56 -2.80 -19.21
C LEU A 142 28.13 -1.67 -18.33
N ASP A 143 27.78 -1.65 -17.02
CA ASP A 143 28.23 -0.61 -16.08
C ASP A 143 29.16 -1.17 -15.02
N LYS A 144 30.44 -0.78 -15.08
CA LYS A 144 31.47 -1.19 -14.11
C LYS A 144 31.13 -0.78 -12.66
N ASN A 145 30.29 0.23 -12.46
CA ASN A 145 29.88 0.70 -11.14
C ASN A 145 28.65 -0.05 -10.61
N PHE A 146 28.04 -0.91 -11.41
CA PHE A 146 26.85 -1.69 -11.08
C PHE A 146 27.24 -3.15 -10.85
N GLY A 147 27.52 -3.47 -9.58
CA GLY A 147 27.96 -4.81 -9.16
C GLY A 147 26.82 -5.74 -8.78
N LEU A 148 27.16 -6.93 -8.32
CA LEU A 148 26.19 -7.96 -7.90
C LEU A 148 25.28 -7.47 -6.75
N ASP A 149 25.82 -6.71 -5.79
CA ASP A 149 25.03 -6.10 -4.70
C ASP A 149 24.00 -5.12 -5.24
N ASP A 150 24.35 -4.36 -6.30
CA ASP A 150 23.43 -3.44 -6.94
C ASP A 150 22.34 -4.21 -7.70
N ILE A 151 22.69 -5.28 -8.42
CA ILE A 151 21.70 -6.16 -9.09
C ILE A 151 20.68 -6.66 -8.05
N ALA A 152 21.16 -7.23 -6.95
CA ALA A 152 20.28 -7.75 -5.91
C ALA A 152 19.39 -6.67 -5.29
N TYR A 153 19.97 -5.50 -5.00
CA TYR A 153 19.24 -4.36 -4.44
C TYR A 153 18.16 -3.83 -5.39
N PHE A 154 18.54 -3.52 -6.63
CA PHE A 154 17.62 -2.93 -7.61
C PHE A 154 16.52 -3.91 -7.98
N PHE A 155 16.84 -5.19 -8.13
CA PHE A 155 15.84 -6.23 -8.37
C PHE A 155 14.85 -6.35 -7.21
N PHE A 156 15.35 -6.46 -5.96
CA PHE A 156 14.51 -6.55 -4.77
C PHE A 156 13.62 -5.31 -4.60
N MET A 157 14.21 -4.12 -4.72
CA MET A 157 13.45 -2.86 -4.57
C MET A 157 12.45 -2.65 -5.69
N SER A 158 12.77 -3.08 -6.91
CA SER A 158 11.83 -2.99 -8.04
C SER A 158 10.59 -3.87 -7.81
N LEU A 159 10.78 -5.09 -7.33
CA LEU A 159 9.66 -5.95 -6.94
C LEU A 159 8.86 -5.34 -5.78
N LEU A 160 9.53 -4.93 -4.72
CA LEU A 160 8.88 -4.44 -3.50
C LEU A 160 8.07 -3.16 -3.77
N VAL A 161 8.68 -2.18 -4.43
CA VAL A 161 8.01 -0.91 -4.76
C VAL A 161 6.95 -1.13 -5.85
N GLY A 162 7.27 -1.93 -6.86
CA GLY A 162 6.34 -2.27 -7.94
C GLY A 162 5.08 -2.95 -7.41
N LEU A 163 5.21 -4.02 -6.63
CA LEU A 163 4.08 -4.73 -6.03
C LEU A 163 3.32 -3.86 -5.03
N GLY A 164 4.02 -3.05 -4.23
CA GLY A 164 3.39 -2.15 -3.27
C GLY A 164 2.50 -1.11 -3.94
N PHE A 165 3.00 -0.41 -4.96
CA PHE A 165 2.21 0.58 -5.69
C PHE A 165 1.12 -0.07 -6.56
N GLN A 166 1.35 -1.26 -7.13
CA GLN A 166 0.31 -2.03 -7.79
C GLN A 166 -0.81 -2.39 -6.81
N SER A 167 -0.47 -2.76 -5.55
CA SER A 167 -1.44 -3.05 -4.51
C SER A 167 -2.33 -1.84 -4.19
N PHE A 168 -1.79 -0.60 -4.21
CA PHE A 168 -2.59 0.61 -4.00
C PHE A 168 -3.67 0.77 -5.07
N TYR A 169 -3.33 0.54 -6.34
CA TYR A 169 -4.32 0.55 -7.42
C TYR A 169 -5.34 -0.57 -7.27
N PHE A 170 -4.89 -1.80 -7.00
CA PHE A 170 -5.77 -2.94 -6.80
C PHE A 170 -6.77 -2.66 -5.67
N ILE A 171 -6.32 -2.26 -4.48
CA ILE A 171 -7.18 -1.98 -3.34
C ILE A 171 -8.22 -0.90 -3.66
N ARG A 172 -7.83 0.14 -4.40
CA ARG A 172 -8.74 1.25 -4.73
C ARG A 172 -9.84 0.86 -5.72
N TYR A 173 -9.55 -0.02 -6.68
CA TYR A 173 -10.49 -0.37 -7.74
C TYR A 173 -11.17 -1.73 -7.55
N PHE A 174 -10.69 -2.54 -6.64
CA PHE A 174 -11.25 -3.88 -6.40
C PHE A 174 -12.72 -3.89 -5.95
N PRO A 175 -13.21 -2.96 -5.08
CA PRO A 175 -14.64 -2.92 -4.74
C PRO A 175 -15.56 -2.66 -5.93
N ILE A 176 -15.18 -1.75 -6.84
CA ILE A 176 -15.95 -1.48 -8.07
C ILE A 176 -16.05 -2.76 -8.92
N LYS A 177 -14.95 -3.49 -9.04
CA LYS A 177 -14.91 -4.73 -9.74
C LYS A 177 -15.71 -5.85 -9.06
N ALA A 178 -15.64 -5.93 -7.72
CA ALA A 178 -16.46 -6.86 -6.97
C ALA A 178 -17.96 -6.59 -7.19
N ALA A 179 -18.33 -5.30 -7.30
CA ALA A 179 -19.69 -4.90 -7.64
C ALA A 179 -20.09 -5.18 -9.10
N ALA A 180 -19.13 -5.30 -10.02
CA ALA A 180 -19.37 -5.69 -11.41
C ALA A 180 -19.62 -7.20 -11.59
N ALA A 181 -19.42 -8.01 -10.57
CA ALA A 181 -19.70 -9.44 -10.62
C ALA A 181 -21.22 -9.72 -10.75
N PRO A 182 -21.63 -10.83 -11.36
CA PRO A 182 -23.04 -11.22 -11.46
C PRO A 182 -23.68 -11.27 -10.07
N LEU A 183 -24.93 -10.80 -9.96
CA LEU A 183 -25.69 -10.74 -8.68
C LEU A 183 -25.76 -12.12 -7.99
N GLU A 184 -25.82 -13.19 -8.78
CA GLU A 184 -25.86 -14.58 -8.30
C GLU A 184 -24.66 -14.95 -7.42
N ALA A 185 -23.52 -14.28 -7.62
CA ALA A 185 -22.33 -14.48 -6.79
C ALA A 185 -22.46 -13.94 -5.37
N TYR A 186 -23.39 -13.01 -5.12
CA TYR A 186 -23.52 -12.28 -3.87
C TYR A 186 -24.98 -12.13 -3.42
N VAL A 187 -25.77 -13.19 -3.59
CA VAL A 187 -27.19 -13.20 -3.21
C VAL A 187 -27.38 -12.75 -1.75
N GLY A 188 -28.27 -11.76 -1.57
CA GLY A 188 -28.62 -11.24 -0.24
C GLY A 188 -27.63 -10.24 0.34
N VAL A 189 -26.50 -9.94 -0.32
CA VAL A 189 -25.57 -8.92 0.12
C VAL A 189 -25.97 -7.56 -0.45
N THR A 190 -26.09 -6.55 0.41
CA THR A 190 -26.46 -5.18 0.00
C THR A 190 -25.41 -4.19 0.50
N TRP A 191 -25.27 -3.06 -0.20
CA TRP A 191 -24.52 -1.89 0.22
C TRP A 191 -25.45 -0.69 0.26
N GLY A 192 -25.67 -0.14 1.47
CA GLY A 192 -26.61 0.98 1.65
C GLY A 192 -28.04 0.66 1.19
N GLY A 193 -28.48 -0.60 1.33
CA GLY A 193 -29.79 -1.06 0.91
C GLY A 193 -29.94 -1.42 -0.57
N GLN A 194 -28.92 -1.20 -1.40
CA GLN A 194 -28.89 -1.65 -2.82
C GLN A 194 -28.18 -3.00 -2.92
N PRO A 195 -28.67 -3.94 -3.76
CA PRO A 195 -27.98 -5.19 -4.00
C PRO A 195 -26.52 -4.98 -4.43
N TYR A 196 -25.63 -5.79 -3.87
CA TYR A 196 -24.23 -5.79 -4.30
C TYR A 196 -24.11 -6.48 -5.65
N GLY A 197 -24.01 -5.70 -6.74
CA GLY A 197 -24.02 -6.20 -8.10
C GLY A 197 -23.78 -5.09 -9.14
N PRO A 198 -23.97 -5.38 -10.44
CA PRO A 198 -23.65 -4.46 -11.55
C PRO A 198 -24.32 -3.07 -11.43
N ASP A 199 -25.53 -3.00 -10.91
CA ASP A 199 -26.25 -1.74 -10.75
C ASP A 199 -25.63 -0.80 -9.72
N LEU A 200 -24.91 -1.33 -8.76
CA LEU A 200 -24.22 -0.55 -7.74
C LEU A 200 -23.10 0.34 -8.32
N ILE A 201 -22.51 -0.07 -9.44
CA ILE A 201 -21.46 0.70 -10.13
C ILE A 201 -21.97 2.06 -10.60
N ASN A 202 -23.26 2.16 -10.96
CA ASN A 202 -23.89 3.41 -11.40
C ASN A 202 -24.20 4.35 -10.23
N ASN A 203 -24.08 3.87 -8.98
CA ASN A 203 -24.30 4.67 -7.80
C ASN A 203 -23.06 5.55 -7.52
N ASN A 204 -23.20 6.86 -7.68
CA ASN A 204 -22.11 7.81 -7.44
C ASN A 204 -21.56 7.72 -6.00
N LEU A 205 -22.41 7.46 -5.01
CA LEU A 205 -21.98 7.33 -3.62
C LEU A 205 -21.06 6.11 -3.44
N PHE A 206 -21.40 4.98 -4.02
CA PHE A 206 -20.56 3.78 -4.01
C PHE A 206 -19.26 4.00 -4.79
N LYS A 207 -19.34 4.65 -5.97
CA LYS A 207 -18.16 4.90 -6.81
C LYS A 207 -17.07 5.70 -6.07
N TYR A 208 -17.47 6.68 -5.26
CA TYR A 208 -16.53 7.51 -4.51
C TYR A 208 -16.19 6.92 -3.14
N PHE A 209 -17.19 6.58 -2.33
CA PHE A 209 -16.99 6.17 -0.93
C PHE A 209 -16.82 4.67 -0.78
N GLY A 210 -17.68 3.84 -1.37
CA GLY A 210 -17.58 2.38 -1.26
C GLY A 210 -16.27 1.83 -1.79
N SER A 211 -15.75 2.41 -2.89
CA SER A 211 -14.44 2.01 -3.42
C SER A 211 -13.26 2.59 -2.62
N PHE A 212 -13.45 3.66 -1.86
CA PHE A 212 -12.45 4.23 -0.96
C PHE A 212 -12.37 3.49 0.38
N GLU A 213 -13.46 2.89 0.84
CA GLU A 213 -13.56 2.21 2.14
C GLU A 213 -12.50 1.09 2.28
N LEU A 214 -12.25 0.30 1.24
CA LEU A 214 -11.22 -0.73 1.28
C LEU A 214 -9.81 -0.15 1.43
N LEU A 215 -9.51 0.93 0.70
CA LEU A 215 -8.22 1.62 0.83
C LEU A 215 -8.02 2.14 2.25
N LEU A 216 -9.06 2.76 2.80
CA LEU A 216 -9.03 3.29 4.16
C LEU A 216 -8.88 2.17 5.19
N PHE A 217 -9.61 1.04 5.03
CA PHE A 217 -9.53 -0.13 5.90
C PHE A 217 -8.09 -0.65 6.01
N VAL A 218 -7.41 -0.82 4.87
CA VAL A 218 -6.04 -1.31 4.82
C VAL A 218 -5.04 -0.29 5.39
N PHE A 219 -5.26 1.02 5.21
CA PHE A 219 -4.32 2.05 5.65
C PHE A 219 -4.46 2.42 7.13
N ILE A 220 -5.64 2.27 7.71
CA ILE A 220 -5.90 2.58 9.13
C ILE A 220 -4.97 1.79 10.04
N ALA A 221 -4.81 0.48 9.82
CA ALA A 221 -4.04 -0.37 10.72
C ALA A 221 -2.57 0.05 10.85
N PRO A 222 -1.77 0.17 9.76
CA PRO A 222 -0.38 0.59 9.89
C PRO A 222 -0.26 2.04 10.39
N MET A 223 -1.14 2.96 9.97
CA MET A 223 -1.08 4.35 10.44
C MET A 223 -1.31 4.47 11.93
N PHE A 224 -2.34 3.83 12.48
CA PHE A 224 -2.62 3.85 13.92
C PHE A 224 -1.57 3.06 14.69
N SER A 225 -1.04 1.98 14.13
CA SER A 225 0.06 1.22 14.70
C SER A 225 1.31 2.09 14.88
N ASP A 226 1.73 2.82 13.85
CA ASP A 226 2.91 3.68 13.92
C ASP A 226 2.73 4.83 14.92
N ILE A 227 1.53 5.44 14.97
CA ILE A 227 1.20 6.49 15.94
C ILE A 227 1.27 5.95 17.36
N ALA A 228 0.60 4.84 17.64
CA ALA A 228 0.56 4.23 18.97
C ALA A 228 1.94 3.76 19.40
N ALA A 229 2.69 3.07 18.53
CA ALA A 229 4.05 2.62 18.79
C ALA A 229 5.00 3.78 19.11
N TYR A 230 4.83 4.92 18.43
CA TYR A 230 5.63 6.11 18.70
C TYR A 230 5.34 6.69 20.10
N PHE A 231 4.07 6.89 20.45
CA PHE A 231 3.72 7.46 21.76
C PHE A 231 4.07 6.51 22.89
N ASP A 232 3.72 5.23 22.78
CA ASP A 232 4.03 4.26 23.82
C ASP A 232 5.54 4.08 23.99
N GLY A 233 6.29 3.97 22.89
CA GLY A 233 7.73 3.88 22.91
C GLY A 233 8.41 5.08 23.58
N VAL A 234 7.86 6.30 23.44
CA VAL A 234 8.37 7.50 24.10
C VAL A 234 8.07 7.50 25.60
N TYR A 235 6.85 7.12 26.00
CA TYR A 235 6.41 7.24 27.40
C TYR A 235 6.68 5.99 28.24
N PHE A 236 6.57 4.80 27.65
CA PHE A 236 6.64 3.53 28.38
C PHE A 236 7.76 2.60 27.90
N GLY A 237 8.44 2.93 26.78
CA GLY A 237 9.48 2.08 26.19
C GLY A 237 10.67 1.88 27.13
N LYS A 238 10.99 0.61 27.41
CA LYS A 238 12.12 0.18 28.25
C LYS A 238 13.07 -0.73 27.47
N HIS A 239 12.52 -1.65 26.68
CA HIS A 239 13.29 -2.69 25.96
C HIS A 239 13.37 -2.35 24.49
N LYS A 240 14.58 -2.25 23.94
CA LYS A 240 14.79 -1.96 22.51
C LYS A 240 14.37 -3.15 21.66
N LEU A 241 13.63 -2.86 20.56
CA LEU A 241 13.18 -3.89 19.60
C LEU A 241 14.36 -4.41 18.77
N ASN A 242 15.13 -3.51 18.16
CA ASN A 242 16.35 -3.84 17.42
C ASN A 242 17.26 -2.61 17.32
N GLU A 243 18.33 -2.60 18.13
CA GLU A 243 19.25 -1.45 18.21
C GLU A 243 20.01 -1.21 16.90
N ARG A 244 20.35 -2.27 16.16
CA ARG A 244 21.09 -2.17 14.91
C ARG A 244 20.29 -1.49 13.79
N ILE A 245 19.00 -1.79 13.70
CA ILE A 245 18.13 -1.34 12.59
C ILE A 245 17.43 -0.04 12.97
N SER A 246 16.76 -0.02 14.13
CA SER A 246 15.97 1.11 14.61
C SER A 246 16.12 1.30 16.13
N PRO A 247 17.12 2.08 16.59
CA PRO A 247 17.45 2.21 18.01
C PRO A 247 16.35 2.92 18.83
N LYS A 248 15.36 3.52 18.18
CA LYS A 248 14.25 4.21 18.84
C LYS A 248 13.04 3.32 19.07
N LYS A 249 12.89 2.22 18.34
CA LYS A 249 11.76 1.30 18.50
C LYS A 249 11.93 0.42 19.74
N THR A 250 10.83 0.18 20.44
CA THR A 250 10.76 -0.61 21.68
C THR A 250 9.75 -1.75 21.53
N TRP A 251 9.91 -2.82 22.31
CA TRP A 251 8.97 -3.93 22.34
C TRP A 251 7.61 -3.51 22.85
N GLU A 252 7.56 -2.63 23.85
CA GLU A 252 6.32 -2.08 24.39
C GLU A 252 5.56 -1.35 23.29
N GLY A 253 6.24 -0.42 22.58
CA GLY A 253 5.65 0.28 21.46
C GLY A 253 5.19 -0.66 20.34
N PHE A 254 5.92 -1.74 20.06
CA PHE A 254 5.53 -2.74 19.06
C PHE A 254 4.20 -3.42 19.45
N TYR A 255 4.06 -3.91 20.66
CA TYR A 255 2.82 -4.58 21.07
C TYR A 255 1.63 -3.62 21.10
N TRP A 256 1.79 -2.43 21.66
CA TRP A 256 0.71 -1.44 21.67
C TRP A 256 0.36 -0.95 20.28
N GLY A 257 1.35 -0.80 19.40
CA GLY A 257 1.11 -0.47 18.00
C GLY A 257 0.21 -1.52 17.33
N ILE A 258 0.53 -2.81 17.46
CA ILE A 258 -0.29 -3.89 16.90
C ILE A 258 -1.71 -3.86 17.49
N ILE A 259 -1.85 -3.74 18.82
CA ILE A 259 -3.16 -3.74 19.47
C ILE A 259 -4.03 -2.58 18.98
N VAL A 260 -3.49 -1.37 18.96
CA VAL A 260 -4.25 -0.17 18.56
C VAL A 260 -4.55 -0.19 17.06
N GLY A 261 -3.60 -0.57 16.20
CA GLY A 261 -3.82 -0.72 14.77
C GLY A 261 -4.89 -1.76 14.46
N PHE A 262 -4.82 -2.92 15.10
CA PHE A 262 -5.84 -3.98 15.01
C PHE A 262 -7.23 -3.47 15.43
N ILE A 263 -7.35 -2.85 16.61
CA ILE A 263 -8.64 -2.36 17.11
C ILE A 263 -9.22 -1.32 16.16
N ALA A 264 -8.39 -0.37 15.67
CA ALA A 264 -8.86 0.69 14.79
C ALA A 264 -9.37 0.15 13.45
N SER A 265 -8.63 -0.76 12.81
CA SER A 265 -9.04 -1.37 11.54
C SER A 265 -10.23 -2.32 11.72
N ALA A 266 -10.20 -3.20 12.72
CA ALA A 266 -11.31 -4.11 13.00
C ALA A 266 -12.60 -3.35 13.32
N ALA A 267 -12.54 -2.30 14.15
CA ALA A 267 -13.69 -1.47 14.46
C ALA A 267 -14.26 -0.81 13.21
N PHE A 268 -13.40 -0.24 12.35
CA PHE A 268 -13.84 0.37 11.10
C PHE A 268 -14.58 -0.64 10.20
N GLY A 269 -13.96 -1.80 9.93
CA GLY A 269 -14.56 -2.82 9.08
C GLY A 269 -15.84 -3.42 9.63
N LEU A 270 -15.89 -3.69 10.95
CA LEU A 270 -17.09 -4.26 11.61
C LEU A 270 -18.24 -3.25 11.68
N ILE A 271 -17.97 -1.97 11.94
CA ILE A 271 -19.00 -0.92 11.94
C ILE A 271 -19.61 -0.79 10.54
N LEU A 272 -18.81 -0.73 9.49
CA LEU A 272 -19.33 -0.67 8.11
C LEU A 272 -20.17 -1.91 7.78
N ALA A 273 -19.70 -3.10 8.10
CA ALA A 273 -20.46 -4.33 7.86
C ALA A 273 -21.79 -4.35 8.64
N ALA A 274 -21.79 -3.89 9.91
CA ALA A 274 -22.99 -3.85 10.76
C ALA A 274 -24.01 -2.79 10.32
N THR A 275 -23.56 -1.70 9.69
CA THR A 275 -24.44 -0.61 9.20
C THR A 275 -25.00 -0.85 7.80
N GLY A 276 -24.74 -2.03 7.21
CA GLY A 276 -25.23 -2.37 5.87
C GLY A 276 -24.37 -1.80 4.73
N HIS A 277 -23.11 -1.45 5.02
CA HIS A 277 -22.13 -0.98 4.04
C HIS A 277 -20.89 -1.89 4.05
N PRO A 278 -21.01 -3.20 3.73
CA PRO A 278 -19.87 -4.10 3.74
C PRO A 278 -18.84 -3.64 2.71
N ILE A 279 -17.58 -3.50 3.14
CA ILE A 279 -16.46 -3.04 2.30
C ILE A 279 -16.34 -3.86 1.01
N LEU A 280 -16.54 -5.17 1.13
CA LEU A 280 -16.60 -6.12 0.02
C LEU A 280 -17.75 -7.10 0.25
N PRO A 281 -18.31 -7.70 -0.82
CA PRO A 281 -19.49 -8.57 -0.69
C PRO A 281 -19.24 -9.84 0.14
N PHE A 282 -17.98 -10.20 0.37
CA PHE A 282 -17.61 -11.32 1.26
C PHE A 282 -17.11 -10.86 2.64
N LEU A 283 -17.02 -9.55 2.92
CA LEU A 283 -16.67 -8.96 4.23
C LEU A 283 -17.94 -8.49 4.98
N THR A 284 -18.89 -9.39 5.12
CA THR A 284 -20.17 -9.13 5.83
C THR A 284 -20.03 -9.37 7.33
N ILE A 285 -21.02 -8.90 8.09
CA ILE A 285 -21.05 -9.12 9.54
C ILE A 285 -21.13 -10.61 9.90
N ASP A 286 -21.81 -11.43 9.08
CA ASP A 286 -21.89 -12.88 9.28
C ASP A 286 -20.53 -13.57 9.12
N LYS A 287 -19.63 -12.95 8.33
CA LYS A 287 -18.26 -13.40 8.09
C LYS A 287 -17.24 -12.48 8.77
N TRP A 288 -17.59 -11.95 9.95
CA TRP A 288 -16.76 -10.99 10.71
C TRP A 288 -15.30 -11.44 10.90
N TYR A 289 -15.06 -12.74 10.98
CA TYR A 289 -13.72 -13.32 11.15
C TYR A 289 -12.77 -12.98 10.00
N TYR A 290 -13.25 -12.73 8.80
CA TYR A 290 -12.42 -12.27 7.68
C TYR A 290 -11.93 -10.83 7.89
N ILE A 291 -12.82 -9.96 8.40
CA ILE A 291 -12.46 -8.58 8.75
C ILE A 291 -11.39 -8.58 9.85
N VAL A 292 -11.61 -9.39 10.89
CA VAL A 292 -10.67 -9.54 12.01
C VAL A 292 -9.33 -10.11 11.55
N LEU A 293 -9.31 -11.08 10.65
CA LEU A 293 -8.08 -11.66 10.12
C LEU A 293 -7.22 -10.61 9.39
N ILE A 294 -7.84 -9.85 8.47
CA ILE A 294 -7.12 -8.80 7.74
C ILE A 294 -6.61 -7.74 8.72
N ALA A 295 -7.48 -7.23 9.58
CA ALA A 295 -7.15 -6.20 10.56
C ALA A 295 -6.01 -6.62 11.52
N LEU A 296 -5.87 -7.92 11.83
CA LEU A 296 -4.78 -8.43 12.66
C LEU A 296 -3.45 -8.51 11.92
N VAL A 297 -3.47 -8.88 10.65
CA VAL A 297 -2.26 -9.08 9.84
C VAL A 297 -1.63 -7.76 9.41
N GLU A 298 -2.45 -6.76 9.10
CA GLU A 298 -2.00 -5.46 8.56
C GLU A 298 -0.99 -4.72 9.47
N PRO A 299 -1.22 -4.50 10.77
CA PRO A 299 -0.28 -3.77 11.61
C PRO A 299 1.03 -4.53 11.84
N VAL A 300 0.98 -5.88 11.82
CA VAL A 300 2.17 -6.72 11.90
C VAL A 300 3.02 -6.55 10.65
N LEU A 301 2.41 -6.66 9.46
CA LEU A 301 3.10 -6.48 8.19
C LEU A 301 3.60 -5.04 8.03
N GLY A 302 2.83 -4.04 8.47
CA GLY A 302 3.27 -2.65 8.49
C GLY A 302 4.56 -2.46 9.29
N THR A 303 4.62 -3.04 10.48
CA THR A 303 5.85 -2.98 11.30
C THR A 303 7.03 -3.71 10.67
N VAL A 304 6.79 -4.88 10.05
CA VAL A 304 7.81 -5.62 9.29
C VAL A 304 8.32 -4.77 8.12
N GLY A 305 7.41 -4.06 7.43
CA GLY A 305 7.75 -3.14 6.34
C GLY A 305 8.69 -2.03 6.78
N ASP A 306 8.33 -1.26 7.81
CA ASP A 306 9.17 -0.19 8.34
C ASP A 306 10.56 -0.72 8.79
N LEU A 307 10.61 -1.88 9.44
CA LEU A 307 11.89 -2.51 9.81
C LEU A 307 12.70 -2.93 8.58
N SER A 308 12.06 -3.46 7.54
CA SER A 308 12.72 -3.88 6.30
C SER A 308 13.32 -2.68 5.55
N PHE A 309 12.55 -1.62 5.36
CA PHE A 309 13.07 -0.39 4.77
C PHE A 309 14.15 0.26 5.64
N SER A 310 14.01 0.21 6.96
CA SER A 310 15.02 0.68 7.89
C SER A 310 16.31 -0.14 7.79
N LEU A 311 16.24 -1.46 7.62
CA LEU A 311 17.40 -2.33 7.39
C LEU A 311 18.16 -1.91 6.13
N ILE A 312 17.47 -1.67 5.03
CA ILE A 312 18.06 -1.21 3.76
C ILE A 312 18.75 0.15 3.96
N LYS A 313 18.08 1.08 4.67
CA LYS A 313 18.67 2.39 5.00
C LYS A 313 20.00 2.24 5.76
N ARG A 314 20.08 1.35 6.73
CA ARG A 314 21.33 1.11 7.49
C ARG A 314 22.41 0.45 6.65
N TYR A 315 22.05 -0.46 5.76
CA TYR A 315 22.99 -1.08 4.83
C TYR A 315 23.72 -0.03 3.97
N TYR A 316 23.00 0.96 3.47
CA TYR A 316 23.58 2.05 2.66
C TYR A 316 24.04 3.27 3.48
N ASN A 317 24.07 3.19 4.82
CA ASN A 317 24.46 4.28 5.70
C ASN A 317 23.65 5.58 5.46
N ILE A 318 22.36 5.43 5.11
CA ILE A 318 21.42 6.54 5.02
C ILE A 318 20.45 6.49 6.20
N LYS A 319 19.85 7.65 6.51
CA LYS A 319 18.82 7.75 7.53
C LYS A 319 17.44 7.79 6.89
N ASP A 320 17.28 8.57 5.84
CA ASP A 320 16.04 8.78 5.11
C ASP A 320 16.35 8.58 3.61
N TYR A 321 15.37 8.07 2.83
CA TYR A 321 15.51 7.87 1.39
C TYR A 321 15.53 9.19 0.61
N GLY A 322 14.84 10.21 1.13
CA GLY A 322 14.74 11.52 0.51
C GLY A 322 14.48 12.64 1.50
N ASN A 323 14.41 13.88 1.00
CA ASN A 323 14.14 15.07 1.80
C ASN A 323 13.00 15.92 1.21
N ILE A 324 12.17 15.34 0.33
CA ILE A 324 11.09 16.04 -0.37
C ILE A 324 10.06 16.56 0.63
N LEU A 325 9.73 15.76 1.62
CA LEU A 325 8.85 16.16 2.70
C LEU A 325 9.69 16.75 3.83
N ARG A 326 9.91 18.05 3.79
CA ARG A 326 10.74 18.76 4.78
C ARG A 326 10.43 18.31 6.21
N GLY A 327 11.41 17.70 6.89
CA GLY A 327 11.29 17.16 8.25
C GLY A 327 10.63 15.78 8.37
N HIS A 328 10.15 15.18 7.25
CA HIS A 328 9.47 13.88 7.23
C HIS A 328 10.17 12.82 6.37
N GLY A 329 11.31 13.15 5.74
CA GLY A 329 12.01 12.23 4.84
C GLY A 329 11.46 12.21 3.42
N GLY A 330 11.60 11.08 2.75
CA GLY A 330 11.11 10.82 1.41
C GLY A 330 9.72 10.20 1.35
N ILE A 331 9.27 9.90 0.14
CA ILE A 331 8.02 9.17 -0.11
C ILE A 331 8.13 7.73 0.38
N LEU A 332 9.26 7.06 0.13
CA LEU A 332 9.49 5.69 0.62
C LEU A 332 9.52 5.62 2.16
N ASP A 333 10.00 6.68 2.84
CA ASP A 333 9.98 6.76 4.30
C ASP A 333 8.55 6.90 4.87
N ARG A 334 7.55 7.21 4.06
CA ARG A 334 6.14 7.31 4.45
C ARG A 334 5.31 6.14 3.96
N ALA A 335 5.77 5.46 2.94
CA ALA A 335 5.07 4.34 2.34
C ALA A 335 5.55 2.97 2.85
N ASP A 336 6.65 2.92 3.61
CA ASP A 336 7.31 1.68 4.06
C ASP A 336 6.36 0.70 4.78
N SER A 337 5.64 1.16 5.80
CA SER A 337 4.65 0.34 6.52
C SER A 337 3.45 -0.02 5.64
N VAL A 338 2.97 0.96 4.85
CA VAL A 338 1.75 0.80 4.05
C VAL A 338 1.98 -0.12 2.85
N ILE A 339 3.17 -0.12 2.23
CA ILE A 339 3.55 -1.03 1.14
C ILE A 339 3.38 -2.49 1.59
N PHE A 340 3.96 -2.88 2.72
CA PHE A 340 3.88 -4.25 3.21
C PHE A 340 2.46 -4.63 3.63
N ALA A 341 1.76 -3.77 4.36
CA ALA A 341 0.37 -3.99 4.73
C ALA A 341 -0.51 -4.18 3.49
N SER A 342 -0.35 -3.34 2.47
CA SER A 342 -1.14 -3.42 1.23
C SER A 342 -0.86 -4.70 0.43
N ILE A 343 0.41 -5.11 0.29
CA ILE A 343 0.75 -6.38 -0.36
C ILE A 343 0.11 -7.55 0.40
N GLY A 344 0.21 -7.56 1.73
CA GLY A 344 -0.39 -8.60 2.55
C GLY A 344 -1.91 -8.64 2.46
N ALA A 345 -2.56 -7.48 2.53
CA ALA A 345 -4.01 -7.37 2.36
C ALA A 345 -4.46 -7.91 0.99
N VAL A 346 -3.77 -7.54 -0.10
CA VAL A 346 -4.08 -8.04 -1.45
C VAL A 346 -3.95 -9.56 -1.53
N ILE A 347 -2.86 -10.13 -0.98
CA ILE A 347 -2.67 -11.59 -0.96
C ILE A 347 -3.85 -12.26 -0.24
N ILE A 348 -4.23 -11.77 0.94
CA ILE A 348 -5.35 -12.33 1.71
C ILE A 348 -6.66 -12.19 0.95
N LEU A 349 -6.96 -11.02 0.37
CA LEU A 349 -8.18 -10.75 -0.38
C LEU A 349 -8.30 -11.67 -1.61
N VAL A 350 -7.20 -11.87 -2.33
CA VAL A 350 -7.16 -12.76 -3.50
C VAL A 350 -7.39 -14.21 -3.08
N LEU A 351 -6.76 -14.66 -1.99
CA LEU A 351 -6.97 -16.01 -1.46
C LEU A 351 -8.41 -16.21 -1.00
N MET A 352 -9.00 -15.24 -0.31
CA MET A 352 -10.41 -15.29 0.12
C MET A 352 -11.35 -15.39 -1.08
N LYS A 353 -11.14 -14.57 -2.12
CA LYS A 353 -11.94 -14.60 -3.35
C LYS A 353 -11.88 -15.96 -4.02
N ASN A 354 -10.73 -16.64 -4.00
CA ASN A 354 -10.50 -17.93 -4.64
C ASN A 354 -10.75 -19.13 -3.71
N GLY A 355 -11.47 -18.94 -2.60
CA GLY A 355 -11.79 -20.00 -1.65
C GLY A 355 -10.57 -20.65 -1.00
N TRP A 356 -9.51 -19.87 -0.77
CA TRP A 356 -8.21 -20.33 -0.22
C TRP A 356 -7.46 -21.33 -1.11
N ASN A 357 -7.77 -21.38 -2.38
CA ASN A 357 -7.08 -22.24 -3.32
C ASN A 357 -5.81 -21.56 -3.84
N PHE A 358 -4.65 -22.03 -3.38
CA PHE A 358 -3.33 -21.54 -3.77
C PHE A 358 -2.88 -22.03 -5.16
N LEU A 359 -3.58 -23.01 -5.76
CA LEU A 359 -3.16 -23.68 -6.98
C LEU A 359 -3.87 -23.16 -8.24
N VAL A 360 -4.82 -22.25 -8.07
CA VAL A 360 -5.62 -21.69 -9.18
C VAL A 360 -5.04 -20.33 -9.60
N TYR A 361 -3.84 -20.34 -10.16
CA TYR A 361 -3.24 -19.22 -10.87
C TYR A 361 -2.41 -19.71 -12.06
#